data_1b7000b54b08fc13d628d7fff82a628a
#
_entry.id   1b7000b54b08fc13d628d7fff82a628a
#
_cell.length_a   1.000
_cell.length_b   1.000
_cell.length_c   1.000
_cell.angle_alpha   90.00
_cell.angle_beta   90.00
_cell.angle_gamma   90.00
#
_symmetry.space_group_name_H-M   'P 1'
#
loop_
_entity.id
_entity.type
_entity.pdbx_description
1 polymer ?
#
loop_
_entity_poly.entity_id
_entity_poly.type
_entity_poly.pdbx_seq_one_letter_code
_entity_poly.pdbx_strand_id
1 'polypeptide(L)'
;MFFKTIDFSNYSSIKVGQPVEVMMIEEGDTVPSDRYLIGGANNLLVSPTPPPLMMLSKDFAFIKEEEGMLVIGAAMPTGRIISYMKKHDIAGFEFCAKLPGTLGGMLAMNAGVKSYEIFNILHSIKINGVWVPKEEIPHGYRFARLGGTATAAKFEIRRGYDRQLHDELLQLRNNQPSHPSAGSAFKNPENDAAGRLIEAVGLKGFRKGDMAWSDMHANFLVNLGNGSFEDAKYLLNLAKERVWEKFHTTLQEEIILL
;
A
#
# COMPACT_ATOMS: atom_id res chain seq x y z
N MET A 1 6.40 -16.68 17.58
CA MET A 1 5.07 -16.52 16.89
C MET A 1 3.94 -16.58 17.89
N PHE A 2 2.89 -15.78 17.71
CA PHE A 2 1.65 -15.81 18.47
C PHE A 2 0.48 -15.34 17.60
N PHE A 3 -0.77 -15.61 18.01
CA PHE A 3 -1.93 -15.12 17.31
C PHE A 3 -2.49 -13.87 17.96
N LYS A 4 -3.02 -12.97 17.12
CA LYS A 4 -3.70 -11.75 17.55
C LYS A 4 -4.96 -11.56 16.71
N THR A 5 -6.09 -11.29 17.35
CA THR A 5 -7.30 -10.88 16.66
C THR A 5 -7.17 -9.43 16.20
N ILE A 6 -7.35 -9.20 14.89
CA ILE A 6 -7.35 -7.87 14.27
C ILE A 6 -8.72 -7.64 13.66
N ASP A 7 -9.39 -6.59 14.10
CA ASP A 7 -10.67 -6.16 13.54
C ASP A 7 -10.40 -5.23 12.33
N PHE A 8 -10.61 -5.75 11.12
CA PHE A 8 -10.34 -5.02 9.88
C PHE A 8 -11.31 -3.87 9.62
N SER A 9 -12.51 -3.85 10.24
CA SER A 9 -13.39 -2.69 10.22
C SER A 9 -12.78 -1.46 10.91
N ASN A 10 -11.82 -1.69 11.81
CA ASN A 10 -11.09 -0.65 12.52
C ASN A 10 -9.64 -0.51 12.04
N TYR A 11 -9.01 -1.62 11.64
CA TYR A 11 -7.59 -1.64 11.27
C TYR A 11 -7.33 -1.20 9.84
N SER A 12 -8.11 -1.72 8.85
CA SER A 12 -7.91 -1.35 7.44
C SER A 12 -8.23 0.12 7.18
N SER A 13 -7.57 0.74 6.20
CA SER A 13 -7.85 2.15 5.86
C SER A 13 -9.22 2.35 5.22
N ILE A 14 -9.78 1.34 4.56
CA ILE A 14 -11.13 1.38 3.98
C ILE A 14 -12.23 1.07 5.01
N LYS A 15 -11.85 0.58 6.20
CA LYS A 15 -12.80 0.25 7.28
C LYS A 15 -13.84 -0.80 6.88
N VAL A 16 -13.44 -1.75 6.06
CA VAL A 16 -14.25 -2.92 5.66
C VAL A 16 -13.57 -4.19 6.14
N GLY A 17 -14.34 -5.15 6.63
CA GLY A 17 -13.88 -6.42 7.17
C GLY A 17 -14.47 -6.72 8.56
N GLN A 18 -13.96 -7.76 9.17
CA GLN A 18 -14.38 -8.24 10.50
C GLN A 18 -13.15 -8.65 11.31
N PRO A 19 -13.31 -9.01 12.61
CA PRO A 19 -12.24 -9.59 13.40
C PRO A 19 -11.72 -10.90 12.81
N VAL A 20 -10.40 -11.00 12.58
CA VAL A 20 -9.70 -12.17 12.04
C VAL A 20 -8.50 -12.49 12.91
N GLU A 21 -8.22 -13.77 13.15
CA GLU A 21 -6.98 -14.21 13.79
C GLU A 21 -5.82 -14.09 12.80
N VAL A 22 -4.81 -13.30 13.16
CA VAL A 22 -3.60 -13.04 12.38
C VAL A 22 -2.39 -13.56 13.14
N MET A 23 -1.55 -14.35 12.48
CA MET A 23 -0.29 -14.82 13.06
C MET A 23 0.73 -13.69 13.07
N MET A 24 1.28 -13.39 14.23
CA MET A 24 2.37 -12.42 14.42
C MET A 24 3.72 -13.13 14.34
N ILE A 25 4.56 -12.72 13.41
CA ILE A 25 5.92 -13.25 13.22
C ILE A 25 6.90 -12.40 14.04
N GLU A 26 7.64 -13.02 14.94
CA GLU A 26 8.68 -12.38 15.75
C GLU A 26 10.07 -12.62 15.16
N GLU A 27 11.07 -11.88 15.64
CA GLU A 27 12.46 -12.09 15.21
C GLU A 27 12.93 -13.49 15.60
N GLY A 28 13.54 -14.20 14.65
CA GLY A 28 13.98 -15.59 14.84
C GLY A 28 12.95 -16.66 14.47
N ASP A 29 11.72 -16.27 14.22
CA ASP A 29 10.70 -17.22 13.78
C ASP A 29 10.93 -17.71 12.34
N THR A 30 10.57 -18.97 12.07
CA THR A 30 10.46 -19.48 10.70
C THR A 30 9.16 -18.99 10.08
N VAL A 31 9.24 -18.24 8.97
CA VAL A 31 8.07 -17.69 8.30
C VAL A 31 7.29 -18.78 7.56
N PRO A 32 6.00 -19.00 7.86
CA PRO A 32 5.18 -19.98 7.15
C PRO A 32 4.95 -19.58 5.68
N SER A 33 4.85 -20.53 4.79
CA SER A 33 4.57 -20.30 3.36
C SER A 33 3.08 -20.39 3.00
N ASP A 34 2.24 -20.88 3.91
CA ASP A 34 0.80 -21.10 3.73
C ASP A 34 -0.08 -19.92 4.15
N ARG A 35 0.55 -18.78 4.50
CA ARG A 35 -0.15 -17.56 4.99
C ARG A 35 0.15 -16.35 4.14
N TYR A 36 -0.84 -15.49 4.00
CA TYR A 36 -0.67 -14.24 3.30
C TYR A 36 -0.10 -13.17 4.24
N LEU A 37 1.08 -12.62 3.89
CA LEU A 37 1.71 -11.55 4.66
C LEU A 37 1.04 -10.21 4.37
N ILE A 38 0.55 -9.56 5.41
CA ILE A 38 -0.03 -8.22 5.31
C ILE A 38 0.78 -7.20 6.11
N GLY A 39 0.73 -5.94 5.68
CA GLY A 39 1.27 -4.80 6.40
C GLY A 39 0.17 -3.98 7.09
N GLY A 40 0.13 -2.67 6.85
CA GLY A 40 -0.83 -1.75 7.44
C GLY A 40 -2.25 -1.80 6.88
N ALA A 41 -2.61 -2.78 6.04
CA ALA A 41 -3.92 -2.93 5.40
C ALA A 41 -4.44 -1.66 4.71
N ASN A 42 -3.53 -0.91 4.07
CA ASN A 42 -3.87 0.35 3.40
C ASN A 42 -4.23 0.18 1.91
N ASN A 43 -4.03 -1.01 1.37
CA ASN A 43 -4.36 -1.38 0.00
C ASN A 43 -5.11 -2.71 -0.06
N LEU A 44 -5.84 -3.04 1.01
CA LEU A 44 -6.54 -4.32 1.15
C LEU A 44 -8.04 -4.10 1.32
N LEU A 45 -8.81 -4.96 0.67
CA LEU A 45 -10.22 -5.20 0.92
C LEU A 45 -10.35 -6.63 1.44
N VAL A 46 -10.63 -6.78 2.74
CA VAL A 46 -10.64 -8.08 3.43
C VAL A 46 -12.05 -8.66 3.44
N SER A 47 -12.19 -9.87 2.88
CA SER A 47 -13.47 -10.58 2.83
C SER A 47 -13.89 -11.13 4.21
N PRO A 48 -15.12 -11.60 4.36
CA PRO A 48 -15.55 -12.29 5.57
C PRO A 48 -14.80 -13.59 5.85
N THR A 49 -14.20 -14.20 4.83
CA THR A 49 -13.44 -15.46 4.94
C THR A 49 -12.09 -15.32 4.21
N PRO A 50 -11.16 -14.49 4.72
CA PRO A 50 -9.88 -14.30 4.08
C PRO A 50 -9.01 -15.57 4.20
N PRO A 51 -7.98 -15.73 3.36
CA PRO A 51 -6.97 -16.77 3.58
C PRO A 51 -6.30 -16.58 4.95
N PRO A 52 -5.59 -17.60 5.46
CA PRO A 52 -4.79 -17.46 6.66
C PRO A 52 -3.82 -16.29 6.55
N LEU A 53 -3.88 -15.34 7.50
CA LEU A 53 -3.09 -14.11 7.47
C LEU A 53 -1.92 -14.16 8.45
N MET A 54 -0.83 -13.44 8.10
CA MET A 54 0.28 -13.18 9.02
C MET A 54 0.75 -11.73 8.90
N MET A 55 1.38 -11.23 9.95
CA MET A 55 2.02 -9.91 10.03
C MET A 55 3.37 -10.01 10.72
N LEU A 56 4.28 -9.14 10.36
CA LEU A 56 5.51 -8.94 11.12
C LEU A 56 5.20 -8.21 12.44
N SER A 57 5.82 -8.66 13.54
CA SER A 57 5.70 -8.01 14.85
C SER A 57 6.43 -6.66 14.88
N LYS A 58 6.31 -5.98 16.02
CA LYS A 58 7.04 -4.73 16.27
C LYS A 58 8.57 -4.86 16.24
N ASP A 59 9.10 -6.08 16.35
CA ASP A 59 10.55 -6.33 16.28
C ASP A 59 11.14 -5.90 14.95
N PHE A 60 10.32 -5.94 13.90
CA PHE A 60 10.67 -5.46 12.55
C PHE A 60 10.34 -3.98 12.33
N ALA A 61 10.00 -3.21 13.39
CA ALA A 61 9.71 -1.78 13.30
C ALA A 61 10.89 -0.95 13.85
N PHE A 62 12.01 -0.94 13.15
CA PHE A 62 13.23 -0.22 13.53
C PHE A 62 13.82 0.61 12.40
N ILE A 63 14.64 1.62 12.75
CA ILE A 63 15.52 2.36 11.84
C ILE A 63 16.88 2.44 12.51
N LYS A 64 17.93 2.03 11.81
CA LYS A 64 19.32 2.10 12.29
C LYS A 64 20.28 2.40 11.15
N GLU A 65 21.41 2.99 11.50
CA GLU A 65 22.53 3.20 10.59
C GLU A 65 23.56 2.10 10.84
N GLU A 66 23.88 1.32 9.82
CA GLU A 66 24.83 0.22 9.85
C GLU A 66 25.76 0.32 8.65
N GLU A 67 27.06 0.31 8.85
CA GLU A 67 28.06 0.32 7.77
C GLU A 67 27.87 1.45 6.73
N GLY A 68 27.43 2.62 7.19
CA GLY A 68 27.16 3.77 6.31
C GLY A 68 25.84 3.68 5.53
N MET A 69 25.06 2.66 5.76
CA MET A 69 23.73 2.46 5.14
C MET A 69 22.62 2.67 6.18
N LEU A 70 21.47 3.09 5.71
CA LEU A 70 20.25 3.15 6.51
C LEU A 70 19.52 1.81 6.39
N VAL A 71 19.34 1.12 7.49
CA VAL A 71 18.58 -0.15 7.56
C VAL A 71 17.24 0.11 8.22
N ILE A 72 16.15 -0.19 7.51
CA ILE A 72 14.79 0.02 7.99
C ILE A 72 14.04 -1.31 7.99
N GLY A 73 13.43 -1.65 9.12
CA GLY A 73 12.60 -2.85 9.26
C GLY A 73 11.28 -2.74 8.50
N ALA A 74 10.82 -3.86 7.93
CA ALA A 74 9.66 -3.88 7.05
C ALA A 74 8.33 -3.55 7.74
N ALA A 75 8.22 -3.74 9.07
CA ALA A 75 7.05 -3.31 9.84
C ALA A 75 7.08 -1.83 10.25
N MET A 76 8.14 -1.07 9.89
CA MET A 76 8.23 0.36 10.24
C MET A 76 7.14 1.16 9.54
N PRO A 77 6.29 1.90 10.30
CA PRO A 77 5.28 2.77 9.71
C PRO A 77 5.90 3.92 8.90
N THR A 78 5.34 4.20 7.72
CA THR A 78 5.82 5.26 6.81
C THR A 78 5.86 6.64 7.47
N GLY A 79 4.87 6.97 8.31
CA GLY A 79 4.87 8.22 9.08
C GLY A 79 6.07 8.36 10.03
N ARG A 80 6.56 7.26 10.60
CA ARG A 80 7.78 7.27 11.42
C ARG A 80 9.04 7.36 10.57
N ILE A 81 9.04 6.72 9.40
CA ILE A 81 10.15 6.84 8.45
C ILE A 81 10.34 8.31 8.07
N ILE A 82 9.29 8.99 7.59
CA ILE A 82 9.39 10.39 7.17
C ILE A 82 9.79 11.32 8.31
N SER A 83 9.30 11.07 9.53
CA SER A 83 9.68 11.84 10.72
C SER A 83 11.16 11.69 11.04
N TYR A 84 11.71 10.47 10.92
CA TYR A 84 13.13 10.19 11.09
C TYR A 84 13.96 10.91 10.03
N MET A 85 13.58 10.82 8.73
CA MET A 85 14.30 11.45 7.63
C MET A 85 14.39 12.98 7.79
N LYS A 86 13.26 13.62 8.15
CA LYS A 86 13.23 15.06 8.44
C LYS A 86 14.16 15.45 9.60
N LYS A 87 14.15 14.67 10.68
CA LYS A 87 14.95 14.94 11.88
C LYS A 87 16.44 14.78 11.62
N HIS A 88 16.83 13.82 10.78
CA HIS A 88 18.23 13.47 10.51
C HIS A 88 18.75 14.02 9.18
N ASP A 89 18.00 14.91 8.53
CA ASP A 89 18.36 15.55 7.25
C ASP A 89 18.70 14.53 6.14
N ILE A 90 17.89 13.46 6.00
CA ILE A 90 18.08 12.40 5.01
C ILE A 90 17.11 12.59 3.86
N ALA A 91 17.65 12.78 2.65
CA ALA A 91 16.92 12.97 1.41
C ALA A 91 16.49 11.66 0.75
N GLY A 92 15.56 11.79 -0.20
CA GLY A 92 15.08 10.70 -1.08
C GLY A 92 13.76 10.06 -0.62
N PHE A 93 13.28 10.35 0.59
CA PHE A 93 12.04 9.81 1.15
C PHE A 93 10.87 10.82 1.13
N GLU A 94 11.04 11.99 0.53
CA GLU A 94 10.05 13.09 0.54
C GLU A 94 8.70 12.64 -0.01
N PHE A 95 8.71 11.73 -0.99
CA PHE A 95 7.49 11.17 -1.61
C PHE A 95 6.68 10.28 -0.65
N CYS A 96 7.28 9.83 0.44
CA CYS A 96 6.58 9.06 1.49
C CYS A 96 5.59 9.93 2.30
N ALA A 97 5.60 11.25 2.10
CA ALA A 97 4.66 12.16 2.75
C ALA A 97 3.20 11.73 2.52
N LYS A 98 2.48 11.48 3.60
CA LYS A 98 1.09 10.96 3.58
C LYS A 98 0.90 9.61 2.86
N LEU A 99 1.95 8.86 2.50
CA LEU A 99 1.78 7.46 2.12
C LEU A 99 1.48 6.65 3.40
N PRO A 100 0.30 6.04 3.54
CA PRO A 100 0.00 5.22 4.70
C PRO A 100 0.66 3.85 4.58
N GLY A 101 0.78 3.14 5.70
CA GLY A 101 1.22 1.75 5.72
C GLY A 101 2.60 1.55 6.33
N THR A 102 3.25 0.49 5.93
CA THR A 102 4.59 0.07 6.41
C THR A 102 5.58 -0.01 5.26
N LEU A 103 6.87 -0.01 5.56
CA LEU A 103 7.90 -0.20 4.54
C LEU A 103 7.69 -1.47 3.72
N GLY A 104 7.35 -2.60 4.35
CA GLY A 104 7.08 -3.86 3.64
C GLY A 104 5.95 -3.75 2.62
N GLY A 105 4.87 -3.04 2.97
CA GLY A 105 3.79 -2.75 2.02
C GLY A 105 4.23 -1.86 0.87
N MET A 106 5.09 -0.86 1.14
CA MET A 106 5.68 -0.02 0.09
C MET A 106 6.57 -0.82 -0.86
N LEU A 107 7.40 -1.72 -0.32
CA LEU A 107 8.28 -2.59 -1.12
C LEU A 107 7.47 -3.54 -2.01
N ALA A 108 6.44 -4.19 -1.46
CA ALA A 108 5.60 -5.15 -2.21
C ALA A 108 4.87 -4.52 -3.40
N MET A 109 4.57 -3.22 -3.33
CA MET A 109 3.85 -2.49 -4.37
C MET A 109 4.74 -1.59 -5.22
N ASN A 110 6.04 -1.51 -4.96
CA ASN A 110 6.87 -0.41 -5.47
C ASN A 110 6.14 0.93 -5.32
N ALA A 111 5.71 1.24 -4.07
CA ALA A 111 4.87 2.39 -3.80
C ALA A 111 5.58 3.71 -4.09
N GLY A 112 4.83 4.69 -4.57
CA GLY A 112 5.39 5.98 -4.93
C GLY A 112 4.34 7.02 -5.34
N VAL A 113 4.83 8.20 -5.69
CA VAL A 113 4.05 9.34 -6.20
C VAL A 113 4.73 9.88 -7.45
N LYS A 114 4.03 9.94 -8.58
CA LYS A 114 4.60 10.28 -9.90
C LYS A 114 5.78 9.34 -10.24
N SER A 115 6.94 9.91 -10.55
CA SER A 115 8.18 9.18 -10.86
C SER A 115 8.99 8.80 -9.62
N TYR A 116 8.58 9.21 -8.42
CA TYR A 116 9.25 8.86 -7.17
C TYR A 116 8.69 7.55 -6.63
N GLU A 117 9.48 6.50 -6.66
CA GLU A 117 9.11 5.15 -6.19
C GLU A 117 10.15 4.62 -5.22
N ILE A 118 9.75 3.70 -4.32
CA ILE A 118 10.66 3.19 -3.29
C ILE A 118 11.87 2.46 -3.89
N PHE A 119 11.73 1.79 -5.04
CA PHE A 119 12.85 1.12 -5.71
C PHE A 119 13.85 2.08 -6.33
N ASN A 120 13.51 3.36 -6.56
CA ASN A 120 14.47 4.36 -7.06
C ASN A 120 15.58 4.65 -6.04
N ILE A 121 15.26 4.57 -4.74
CA ILE A 121 16.19 4.83 -3.64
C ILE A 121 16.66 3.58 -2.90
N LEU A 122 16.07 2.43 -3.22
CA LEU A 122 16.38 1.14 -2.61
C LEU A 122 17.78 0.67 -3.01
N HIS A 123 18.52 0.09 -2.08
CA HIS A 123 19.76 -0.63 -2.34
C HIS A 123 19.53 -2.14 -2.34
N SER A 124 18.97 -2.71 -1.26
CA SER A 124 18.69 -4.14 -1.15
C SER A 124 17.56 -4.41 -0.16
N ILE A 125 16.95 -5.59 -0.25
CA ILE A 125 15.90 -6.08 0.66
C ILE A 125 16.36 -7.36 1.34
N LYS A 126 16.12 -7.48 2.64
CA LYS A 126 16.33 -8.73 3.38
C LYS A 126 15.11 -9.62 3.19
N ILE A 127 15.23 -10.61 2.30
CA ILE A 127 14.16 -11.56 1.97
C ILE A 127 14.52 -12.93 2.52
N ASN A 128 13.65 -13.52 3.33
CA ASN A 128 13.90 -14.82 3.98
C ASN A 128 15.28 -14.89 4.67
N GLY A 129 15.69 -13.79 5.30
CA GLY A 129 16.97 -13.68 6.02
C GLY A 129 18.18 -13.30 5.17
N VAL A 130 18.09 -13.29 3.83
CA VAL A 130 19.18 -12.98 2.90
C VAL A 130 19.01 -11.59 2.30
N TRP A 131 20.10 -10.82 2.20
CA TRP A 131 20.11 -9.55 1.49
C TRP A 131 20.15 -9.76 -0.02
N VAL A 132 19.11 -9.31 -0.72
CA VAL A 132 18.94 -9.40 -2.18
C VAL A 132 19.06 -7.99 -2.77
N PRO A 133 20.00 -7.72 -3.69
CA PRO A 133 20.09 -6.45 -4.40
C PRO A 133 18.80 -6.13 -5.18
N LYS A 134 18.46 -4.85 -5.31
CA LYS A 134 17.22 -4.45 -6.01
C LYS A 134 17.19 -4.88 -7.48
N GLU A 135 18.36 -4.98 -8.11
CA GLU A 135 18.54 -5.38 -9.52
C GLU A 135 18.10 -6.83 -9.77
N GLU A 136 18.13 -7.67 -8.74
CA GLU A 136 17.67 -9.08 -8.82
C GLU A 136 16.18 -9.23 -8.57
N ILE A 137 15.47 -8.14 -8.21
CA ILE A 137 14.05 -8.18 -7.87
C ILE A 137 13.23 -7.62 -9.04
N PRO A 138 12.42 -8.44 -9.73
CA PRO A 138 11.52 -7.94 -10.77
C PRO A 138 10.52 -6.94 -10.18
N HIS A 139 10.53 -5.70 -10.67
CA HIS A 139 9.65 -4.64 -10.21
C HIS A 139 9.26 -3.69 -11.35
N GLY A 140 8.23 -2.91 -11.12
CA GLY A 140 7.73 -1.92 -12.06
C GLY A 140 6.56 -1.14 -11.45
N TYR A 141 5.78 -0.48 -12.28
CA TYR A 141 4.67 0.36 -11.83
C TYR A 141 3.65 -0.45 -11.00
N ARG A 142 3.61 -0.16 -9.71
CA ARG A 142 2.71 -0.78 -8.73
C ARG A 142 2.86 -2.29 -8.57
N PHE A 143 4.08 -2.80 -8.70
CA PHE A 143 4.38 -4.18 -8.33
C PHE A 143 5.87 -4.38 -8.01
N ALA A 144 6.16 -5.37 -7.15
CA ALA A 144 7.45 -6.02 -7.00
C ALA A 144 7.27 -7.50 -6.68
N ARG A 145 8.07 -8.36 -7.28
CA ARG A 145 8.06 -9.81 -7.02
C ARG A 145 9.18 -10.15 -6.04
N LEU A 146 8.89 -10.06 -4.76
CA LEU A 146 9.89 -10.25 -3.71
C LEU A 146 10.36 -11.71 -3.58
N GLY A 147 9.56 -12.68 -4.00
CA GLY A 147 9.90 -14.11 -3.92
C GLY A 147 9.96 -14.67 -2.50
N GLY A 148 9.57 -13.90 -1.49
CA GLY A 148 9.59 -14.30 -0.08
C GLY A 148 9.18 -13.17 0.85
N THR A 149 9.41 -13.36 2.16
CA THR A 149 9.08 -12.38 3.19
C THR A 149 10.20 -11.36 3.34
N ALA A 150 9.89 -10.10 2.99
CA ALA A 150 10.78 -8.97 3.25
C ALA A 150 10.71 -8.59 4.73
N THR A 151 11.84 -8.60 5.44
CA THR A 151 11.94 -8.25 6.85
C THR A 151 12.63 -6.91 7.12
N ALA A 152 13.48 -6.45 6.21
CA ALA A 152 14.14 -5.13 6.25
C ALA A 152 14.57 -4.69 4.85
N ALA A 153 14.95 -3.42 4.69
CA ALA A 153 15.59 -2.91 3.49
C ALA A 153 16.74 -1.97 3.82
N LYS A 154 17.73 -1.91 2.94
CA LYS A 154 18.88 -0.99 2.98
C LYS A 154 18.72 0.14 1.99
N PHE A 155 19.14 1.34 2.41
CA PHE A 155 19.14 2.55 1.59
C PHE A 155 20.46 3.31 1.80
N GLU A 156 20.93 4.00 0.77
CA GLU A 156 22.06 4.92 0.91
C GLU A 156 21.64 6.15 1.74
N ILE A 157 22.52 6.60 2.61
CA ILE A 157 22.32 7.82 3.39
C ILE A 157 22.74 9.01 2.52
N ARG A 158 21.76 9.77 2.07
CA ARG A 158 21.97 11.04 1.34
C ARG A 158 21.50 12.19 2.21
N ARG A 159 22.35 13.16 2.50
CA ARG A 159 21.98 14.35 3.29
C ARG A 159 21.28 15.40 2.42
N GLY A 160 20.51 16.27 3.07
CA GLY A 160 19.79 17.36 2.40
C GLY A 160 18.33 17.04 2.13
N TYR A 161 17.54 16.76 3.20
CA TYR A 161 16.08 16.56 3.10
C TYR A 161 15.42 17.77 2.45
N ASP A 162 14.79 17.58 1.28
CA ASP A 162 14.16 18.65 0.52
C ASP A 162 12.72 18.91 1.03
N ARG A 163 12.59 19.98 1.85
CA ARG A 163 11.29 20.38 2.40
C ARG A 163 10.34 20.92 1.35
N GLN A 164 10.87 21.59 0.31
CA GLN A 164 10.05 22.14 -0.76
C GLN A 164 9.44 20.99 -1.57
N LEU A 165 10.26 20.03 -2.02
CA LEU A 165 9.78 18.81 -2.69
C LEU A 165 8.76 18.05 -1.85
N HIS A 166 9.02 17.90 -0.54
CA HIS A 166 8.07 17.28 0.37
C HIS A 166 6.70 17.98 0.33
N ASP A 167 6.67 19.29 0.43
CA ASP A 167 5.42 20.07 0.45
C ASP A 167 4.71 20.02 -0.91
N GLU A 168 5.45 20.07 -2.01
CA GLU A 168 4.92 19.91 -3.37
C GLU A 168 4.24 18.55 -3.54
N LEU A 169 4.91 17.46 -3.14
CA LEU A 169 4.38 16.09 -3.23
C LEU A 169 3.18 15.88 -2.29
N LEU A 170 3.18 16.59 -1.15
CA LEU A 170 2.06 16.60 -0.23
C LEU A 170 0.81 17.24 -0.84
N GLN A 171 0.97 18.37 -1.56
CA GLN A 171 -0.11 19.07 -2.23
C GLN A 171 -0.77 18.24 -3.33
N LEU A 172 -0.02 17.41 -4.05
CA LEU A 172 -0.57 16.52 -5.09
C LEU A 172 -1.63 15.54 -4.56
N ARG A 173 -1.66 15.31 -3.26
CA ARG A 173 -2.64 14.42 -2.62
C ARG A 173 -3.87 15.14 -2.06
N ASN A 174 -3.98 16.45 -2.26
CA ASN A 174 -5.13 17.23 -1.78
C ASN A 174 -6.43 16.91 -2.56
N ASN A 175 -6.32 16.25 -3.73
CA ASN A 175 -7.47 15.76 -4.49
C ASN A 175 -7.95 14.37 -4.06
N GLN A 176 -7.41 13.82 -2.98
CA GLN A 176 -7.85 12.52 -2.47
C GLN A 176 -9.00 12.71 -1.48
N PRO A 177 -10.00 11.79 -1.48
CA PRO A 177 -11.13 11.87 -0.57
C PRO A 177 -10.70 11.71 0.89
N SER A 178 -11.43 12.37 1.79
CA SER A 178 -11.24 12.26 3.24
C SER A 178 -11.90 11.01 3.85
N HIS A 179 -12.87 10.41 3.16
CA HIS A 179 -13.53 9.18 3.60
C HIS A 179 -12.58 7.98 3.61
N PRO A 180 -12.79 7.00 4.50
CA PRO A 180 -12.03 5.75 4.50
C PRO A 180 -11.97 5.11 3.12
N SER A 181 -10.76 4.76 2.66
CA SER A 181 -10.50 4.12 1.36
C SER A 181 -9.20 3.32 1.41
N ALA A 182 -9.02 2.44 0.45
CA ALA A 182 -7.77 1.68 0.27
C ALA A 182 -6.85 2.32 -0.81
N GLY A 183 -6.94 3.63 -1.02
CA GLY A 183 -6.23 4.31 -2.10
C GLY A 183 -6.92 4.16 -3.45
N SER A 184 -6.15 4.18 -4.54
CA SER A 184 -6.64 3.93 -5.88
C SER A 184 -7.13 2.50 -6.03
N ALA A 185 -8.34 2.31 -6.55
CA ALA A 185 -8.91 0.99 -6.75
C ALA A 185 -8.29 0.25 -7.94
N PHE A 186 -7.94 0.97 -9.00
CA PHE A 186 -7.34 0.43 -10.21
C PHE A 186 -6.03 1.13 -10.56
N LYS A 187 -5.12 0.39 -11.18
CA LYS A 187 -3.93 0.95 -11.84
C LYS A 187 -4.36 1.78 -13.03
N ASN A 188 -3.60 2.83 -13.34
CA ASN A 188 -3.82 3.54 -14.58
C ASN A 188 -3.41 2.67 -15.76
N PRO A 189 -4.28 2.52 -16.79
CA PRO A 189 -3.91 1.88 -18.04
C PRO A 189 -2.81 2.67 -18.77
N GLU A 190 -2.12 2.01 -19.68
CA GLU A 190 -1.20 2.69 -20.58
C GLU A 190 -1.96 3.79 -21.37
N ASN A 191 -1.44 5.00 -21.36
CA ASN A 191 -2.00 6.18 -22.05
C ASN A 191 -3.37 6.69 -21.55
N ASP A 192 -3.88 6.24 -20.39
CA ASP A 192 -5.13 6.75 -19.82
C ASP A 192 -5.11 6.74 -18.29
N ALA A 193 -6.12 7.38 -17.67
CA ALA A 193 -6.32 7.39 -16.23
C ALA A 193 -7.59 6.60 -15.85
N ALA A 194 -7.45 5.62 -14.93
CA ALA A 194 -8.58 4.84 -14.45
C ALA A 194 -9.72 5.72 -13.91
N GLY A 195 -9.38 6.80 -13.18
CA GLY A 195 -10.37 7.74 -12.67
C GLY A 195 -11.17 8.43 -13.76
N ARG A 196 -10.52 8.85 -14.86
CA ARG A 196 -11.21 9.42 -16.04
C ARG A 196 -12.17 8.42 -16.67
N LEU A 197 -11.73 7.17 -16.82
CA LEU A 197 -12.57 6.11 -17.43
C LEU A 197 -13.80 5.82 -16.57
N ILE A 198 -13.64 5.70 -15.25
CA ILE A 198 -14.73 5.46 -14.29
C ILE A 198 -15.72 6.63 -14.29
N GLU A 199 -15.24 7.88 -14.33
CA GLU A 199 -16.09 9.06 -14.43
C GLU A 199 -16.84 9.10 -15.77
N ALA A 200 -16.18 8.79 -16.88
CA ALA A 200 -16.77 8.79 -18.22
C ALA A 200 -17.86 7.73 -18.43
N VAL A 201 -17.89 6.66 -17.62
CA VAL A 201 -18.99 5.68 -17.61
C VAL A 201 -20.07 5.99 -16.56
N GLY A 202 -20.04 7.19 -15.96
CA GLY A 202 -21.08 7.66 -15.04
C GLY A 202 -21.06 7.03 -13.67
N LEU A 203 -19.88 6.53 -13.21
CA LEU A 203 -19.77 5.91 -11.90
C LEU A 203 -19.22 6.84 -10.80
N LYS A 204 -18.71 8.03 -11.11
CA LYS A 204 -18.31 9.02 -10.11
C LYS A 204 -19.49 9.36 -9.20
N GLY A 205 -19.34 9.22 -7.89
CA GLY A 205 -20.41 9.38 -6.90
C GLY A 205 -21.44 8.24 -6.83
N PHE A 206 -21.34 7.22 -7.68
CA PHE A 206 -22.27 6.10 -7.68
C PHE A 206 -22.10 5.23 -6.42
N ARG A 207 -23.21 4.84 -5.80
CA ARG A 207 -23.26 4.15 -4.50
C ARG A 207 -23.89 2.76 -4.61
N LYS A 208 -23.40 1.85 -3.76
CA LYS A 208 -24.04 0.57 -3.43
C LYS A 208 -23.92 0.38 -1.91
N GLY A 209 -25.06 0.38 -1.21
CA GLY A 209 -25.03 0.44 0.26
C GLY A 209 -24.27 1.68 0.75
N ASP A 210 -23.33 1.48 1.69
CA ASP A 210 -22.43 2.53 2.19
C ASP A 210 -21.06 2.55 1.47
N MET A 211 -20.89 1.78 0.39
CA MET A 211 -19.74 1.90 -0.49
C MET A 211 -20.07 2.83 -1.67
N ALA A 212 -19.09 3.65 -2.08
CA ALA A 212 -19.26 4.57 -3.20
C ALA A 212 -17.97 4.81 -3.97
N TRP A 213 -18.08 5.15 -5.24
CA TRP A 213 -17.03 5.86 -5.96
C TRP A 213 -17.00 7.32 -5.51
N SER A 214 -15.84 7.82 -5.13
CA SER A 214 -15.69 9.19 -4.63
C SER A 214 -16.08 10.23 -5.69
N ASP A 215 -16.78 11.27 -5.27
CA ASP A 215 -17.10 12.47 -6.08
C ASP A 215 -15.90 13.39 -6.28
N MET A 216 -14.88 13.27 -5.44
CA MET A 216 -13.65 14.04 -5.57
C MET A 216 -12.70 13.39 -6.59
N HIS A 217 -12.52 12.06 -6.53
CA HIS A 217 -11.60 11.31 -7.38
C HIS A 217 -12.19 9.93 -7.70
N ALA A 218 -12.67 9.74 -8.93
CA ALA A 218 -13.46 8.56 -9.30
C ALA A 218 -12.73 7.20 -9.21
N ASN A 219 -11.39 7.17 -9.11
CA ASN A 219 -10.63 5.93 -8.87
C ASN A 219 -10.50 5.57 -7.38
N PHE A 220 -11.19 6.29 -6.48
CA PHE A 220 -11.20 5.97 -5.05
C PHE A 220 -12.55 5.36 -4.66
N LEU A 221 -12.51 4.10 -4.24
CA LEU A 221 -13.63 3.45 -3.60
C LEU A 221 -13.63 3.83 -2.12
N VAL A 222 -14.70 4.49 -1.67
CA VAL A 222 -14.82 5.05 -0.30
C VAL A 222 -15.92 4.34 0.48
N ASN A 223 -15.69 4.22 1.78
CA ASN A 223 -16.68 3.76 2.74
C ASN A 223 -17.31 4.97 3.44
N LEU A 224 -18.62 5.15 3.28
CA LEU A 224 -19.38 6.27 3.85
C LEU A 224 -19.95 5.97 5.24
N GLY A 225 -19.74 4.75 5.74
CA GLY A 225 -20.26 4.31 7.05
C GLY A 225 -20.01 2.82 7.30
N ASN A 226 -21.01 2.00 7.06
CA ASN A 226 -20.96 0.55 7.29
C ASN A 226 -20.87 -0.24 5.97
N GLY A 227 -19.97 0.17 5.07
CA GLY A 227 -19.78 -0.49 3.78
C GLY A 227 -19.36 -1.95 3.93
N SER A 228 -19.88 -2.82 3.05
CA SER A 228 -19.59 -4.25 3.04
C SER A 228 -18.55 -4.62 1.97
N PHE A 229 -17.91 -5.79 2.16
CA PHE A 229 -17.04 -6.39 1.14
C PHE A 229 -17.80 -6.65 -0.17
N GLU A 230 -19.03 -7.15 -0.08
CA GLU A 230 -19.85 -7.49 -1.26
C GLU A 230 -20.24 -6.23 -2.05
N ASP A 231 -20.60 -5.14 -1.38
CA ASP A 231 -20.91 -3.88 -2.04
C ASP A 231 -19.66 -3.28 -2.73
N ALA A 232 -18.51 -3.35 -2.06
CA ALA A 232 -17.23 -2.93 -2.63
C ALA A 232 -16.88 -3.75 -3.88
N LYS A 233 -16.97 -5.09 -3.80
CA LYS A 233 -16.71 -6.01 -4.91
C LYS A 233 -17.69 -5.79 -6.07
N TYR A 234 -18.96 -5.55 -5.77
CA TYR A 234 -19.95 -5.18 -6.79
C TYR A 234 -19.53 -3.93 -7.56
N LEU A 235 -19.14 -2.86 -6.86
CA LEU A 235 -18.72 -1.61 -7.50
C LEU A 235 -17.45 -1.78 -8.35
N LEU A 236 -16.46 -2.57 -7.87
CA LEU A 236 -15.26 -2.89 -8.65
C LEU A 236 -15.61 -3.62 -9.95
N ASN A 237 -16.48 -4.63 -9.90
CA ASN A 237 -16.89 -5.38 -11.07
C ASN A 237 -17.71 -4.52 -12.05
N LEU A 238 -18.62 -3.70 -11.54
CA LEU A 238 -19.42 -2.78 -12.36
C LEU A 238 -18.52 -1.78 -13.11
N ALA A 239 -17.45 -1.29 -12.47
CA ALA A 239 -16.51 -0.40 -13.13
C ALA A 239 -15.75 -1.11 -14.26
N LYS A 240 -15.25 -2.34 -14.03
CA LYS A 240 -14.59 -3.15 -15.06
C LYS A 240 -15.51 -3.39 -16.27
N GLU A 241 -16.76 -3.79 -16.01
CA GLU A 241 -17.76 -4.07 -17.03
C GLU A 241 -18.04 -2.82 -17.89
N ARG A 242 -18.47 -1.72 -17.28
CA ARG A 242 -18.85 -0.49 -18.00
C ARG A 242 -17.70 0.14 -18.77
N VAL A 243 -16.48 0.10 -18.18
CA VAL A 243 -15.28 0.62 -18.87
C VAL A 243 -14.94 -0.26 -20.06
N TRP A 244 -15.02 -1.58 -19.91
CA TRP A 244 -14.82 -2.49 -21.04
C TRP A 244 -15.85 -2.29 -22.15
N GLU A 245 -17.13 -2.20 -21.81
CA GLU A 245 -18.22 -1.99 -22.80
C GLU A 245 -18.02 -0.71 -23.60
N LYS A 246 -17.59 0.38 -22.96
CA LYS A 246 -17.50 1.69 -23.63
C LYS A 246 -16.14 1.95 -24.29
N PHE A 247 -15.05 1.48 -23.70
CA PHE A 247 -13.69 1.85 -24.10
C PHE A 247 -12.84 0.66 -24.55
N HIS A 248 -13.32 -0.58 -24.42
CA HIS A 248 -12.57 -1.81 -24.64
C HIS A 248 -11.23 -1.85 -23.87
N THR A 249 -11.20 -1.20 -22.69
CA THR A 249 -10.05 -1.10 -21.81
C THR A 249 -10.27 -1.97 -20.58
N THR A 250 -9.33 -2.88 -20.30
CA THR A 250 -9.37 -3.70 -19.09
C THR A 250 -8.79 -2.92 -17.90
N LEU A 251 -9.60 -2.67 -16.87
CA LEU A 251 -9.12 -2.13 -15.60
C LEU A 251 -8.46 -3.22 -14.76
N GLN A 252 -7.20 -3.00 -14.39
CA GLN A 252 -6.47 -3.87 -13.47
C GLN A 252 -6.57 -3.33 -12.05
N GLU A 253 -7.04 -4.15 -11.11
CA GLU A 253 -7.11 -3.77 -9.70
C GLU A 253 -5.72 -3.43 -9.14
N GLU A 254 -5.63 -2.32 -8.41
CA GLU A 254 -4.50 -1.96 -7.55
C GLU A 254 -4.78 -2.43 -6.12
N ILE A 255 -6.02 -2.28 -5.67
CA ILE A 255 -6.50 -2.84 -4.40
C ILE A 255 -6.45 -4.37 -4.44
N ILE A 256 -6.00 -4.97 -3.33
CA ILE A 256 -5.89 -6.42 -3.19
C ILE A 256 -7.11 -6.92 -2.41
N LEU A 257 -7.83 -7.88 -2.98
CA LEU A 257 -8.96 -8.57 -2.34
C LEU A 257 -8.42 -9.83 -1.66
N LEU A 258 -8.72 -9.99 -0.38
CA LEU A 258 -8.33 -11.16 0.43
C LEU A 258 -9.55 -11.87 0.99
#